data_9ea32298bc3d25bb5418b4d45912fb7c
#
_entry.id   9ea32298bc3d25bb5418b4d45912fb7c
#
_cell.length_a   1.000
_cell.length_b   1.000
_cell.length_c   1.000
_cell.angle_alpha   90.00
_cell.angle_beta   90.00
_cell.angle_gamma   90.00
#
_symmetry.space_group_name_H-M   'P 1'
#
loop_
_entity.id
_entity.type
_entity.pdbx_description
1 polymer ?
#
loop_
_entity_poly.entity_id
_entity_poly.type
_entity_poly.pdbx_seq_one_letter_code
_entity_poly.pdbx_strand_id
1 'polypeptide(L)'
;MKINILKPLVLLTVVSLLLSCGEDEIAPIEINAEEFVMSIEENPEDGKALGTIIASTNRGDLFFEIMSQDPIDAIVLDSVTGELTVGDVAAFDFEERQFTTAMIMVSNEDKEDVIISRINITDGIDNPRLESLVGHYPLDVEANDESPYGNDGTVDGAIPSTDIQGVPGGALLFDGIDDQISISHAAQYDFSNEVTVSAVVNISEMKSGTIVSKGAIINGVGKTPYSISVAANGLIVFAVTVDNGSNTYDLRGITYELDEWIMITGILSGGKIYLYIDGEFAEEAEATGVLNTNSAPLLIGSRTQSTGNTINGAIDDVRLYDAALTAKEIKELYGNYSL
;
A
#
# COMPACT_ATOMS: atom_id res chain seq x y z
N MET A 1 -59.30 -26.67 101.04
CA MET A 1 -58.46 -25.69 100.42
C MET A 1 -57.06 -26.38 100.23
N LYS A 2 -56.86 -26.92 99.05
CA LYS A 2 -55.64 -27.74 98.77
C LYS A 2 -54.65 -26.85 98.04
N ILE A 3 -53.50 -26.67 98.64
CA ILE A 3 -52.34 -25.95 98.08
C ILE A 3 -51.51 -26.95 97.30
N ASN A 4 -51.42 -26.78 95.99
CA ASN A 4 -50.51 -27.57 95.09
C ASN A 4 -49.17 -26.87 95.01
N ILE A 5 -48.17 -27.59 95.52
CA ILE A 5 -46.74 -27.17 95.46
C ILE A 5 -46.22 -27.69 94.12
N LEU A 6 -45.88 -26.77 93.22
CA LEU A 6 -45.19 -27.07 91.93
C LEU A 6 -43.71 -27.23 92.18
N LYS A 7 -43.15 -28.40 91.81
CA LYS A 7 -41.69 -28.64 91.77
C LYS A 7 -41.06 -28.02 90.58
N PRO A 8 -39.92 -27.34 90.67
CA PRO A 8 -39.18 -26.84 89.54
C PRO A 8 -38.54 -27.97 88.77
N LEU A 9 -38.80 -28.03 87.43
CA LEU A 9 -38.07 -28.88 86.47
C LEU A 9 -36.77 -28.18 86.05
N VAL A 10 -35.62 -28.75 86.45
CA VAL A 10 -34.32 -28.30 86.03
C VAL A 10 -34.11 -28.85 84.61
N LEU A 11 -34.21 -27.97 83.66
CA LEU A 11 -33.86 -28.27 82.24
C LEU A 11 -32.35 -28.18 82.05
N LEU A 12 -31.67 -29.31 81.91
CA LEU A 12 -30.25 -29.39 81.64
C LEU A 12 -30.08 -29.16 80.09
N THR A 13 -29.72 -27.96 79.67
CA THR A 13 -29.35 -27.66 78.29
C THR A 13 -27.97 -28.19 78.01
N VAL A 14 -27.87 -29.28 77.27
CA VAL A 14 -26.62 -29.75 76.64
C VAL A 14 -26.28 -28.86 75.46
N VAL A 15 -25.33 -27.96 75.62
CA VAL A 15 -24.79 -27.19 74.48
C VAL A 15 -23.81 -28.10 73.78
N SER A 16 -24.24 -28.71 72.69
CA SER A 16 -23.32 -29.37 71.74
C SER A 16 -22.61 -28.28 70.92
N LEU A 17 -21.36 -28.03 71.23
CA LEU A 17 -20.45 -27.30 70.33
C LEU A 17 -20.23 -28.18 69.11
N LEU A 18 -20.93 -27.91 68.03
CA LEU A 18 -20.56 -28.34 66.67
C LEU A 18 -19.36 -27.49 66.26
N LEU A 19 -18.15 -28.04 66.39
CA LEU A 19 -17.01 -27.56 65.65
C LEU A 19 -17.29 -27.83 64.18
N SER A 20 -17.85 -26.82 63.47
CA SER A 20 -17.85 -26.78 62.03
C SER A 20 -16.37 -26.59 61.63
N CYS A 21 -15.72 -27.65 61.23
CA CYS A 21 -14.55 -27.55 60.39
C CYS A 21 -15.04 -26.93 59.07
N GLY A 22 -14.94 -25.63 58.91
CA GLY A 22 -15.06 -24.98 57.62
C GLY A 22 -13.94 -25.53 56.75
N GLU A 23 -14.26 -26.44 55.85
CA GLU A 23 -13.43 -26.57 54.65
C GLU A 23 -13.51 -25.19 53.99
N ASP A 24 -12.40 -24.46 53.97
CA ASP A 24 -12.30 -23.29 53.10
C ASP A 24 -12.55 -23.78 51.68
N GLU A 25 -13.76 -23.60 51.18
CA GLU A 25 -14.06 -23.82 49.76
C GLU A 25 -13.10 -22.91 48.98
N ILE A 26 -12.07 -23.52 48.38
CA ILE A 26 -11.17 -22.82 47.51
C ILE A 26 -12.02 -22.35 46.34
N ALA A 27 -12.14 -21.04 46.16
CA ALA A 27 -12.90 -20.46 45.05
C ALA A 27 -12.48 -21.08 43.72
N PRO A 28 -13.41 -21.41 42.87
CA PRO A 28 -13.08 -21.97 41.53
C PRO A 28 -12.15 -21.03 40.78
N ILE A 29 -11.26 -21.62 39.98
CA ILE A 29 -10.39 -20.83 39.11
C ILE A 29 -11.26 -20.15 38.04
N GLU A 30 -11.04 -18.87 37.86
CA GLU A 30 -11.66 -18.07 36.82
C GLU A 30 -10.60 -17.52 35.89
N ILE A 31 -10.84 -17.62 34.57
CA ILE A 31 -10.10 -16.92 33.53
C ILE A 31 -11.10 -15.97 32.89
N ASN A 32 -10.74 -14.71 32.79
CA ASN A 32 -11.44 -13.71 32.01
C ASN A 32 -10.50 -13.25 30.91
N ALA A 33 -10.87 -13.50 29.67
CA ALA A 33 -10.12 -13.06 28.49
C ALA A 33 -11.06 -12.33 27.55
N GLU A 34 -10.58 -11.27 26.91
CA GLU A 34 -11.33 -10.46 25.96
C GLU A 34 -10.92 -10.82 24.53
N GLU A 35 -11.88 -10.75 23.61
CA GLU A 35 -11.55 -10.84 22.18
C GLU A 35 -10.59 -9.74 21.80
N PHE A 36 -9.61 -10.07 20.98
CA PHE A 36 -8.62 -9.10 20.47
C PHE A 36 -9.07 -8.58 19.12
N VAL A 37 -9.38 -7.29 19.02
CA VAL A 37 -9.78 -6.64 17.76
C VAL A 37 -8.98 -5.36 17.57
N MET A 38 -8.32 -5.24 16.41
CA MET A 38 -7.61 -4.03 16.01
C MET A 38 -7.70 -3.80 14.50
N SER A 39 -7.20 -2.67 14.05
CA SER A 39 -6.94 -2.40 12.63
C SER A 39 -5.48 -2.04 12.42
N ILE A 40 -4.93 -2.45 11.30
CA ILE A 40 -3.56 -2.14 10.85
C ILE A 40 -3.62 -1.82 9.35
N GLU A 41 -2.81 -0.89 8.93
CA GLU A 41 -2.55 -0.64 7.51
C GLU A 41 -1.82 -1.85 6.92
N GLU A 42 -2.13 -2.18 5.67
CA GLU A 42 -1.49 -3.28 4.96
C GLU A 42 0.03 -3.13 4.81
N ASN A 43 0.69 -4.17 4.33
CA ASN A 43 2.15 -4.20 4.15
C ASN A 43 2.94 -3.77 5.40
N PRO A 44 2.57 -4.20 6.63
CA PRO A 44 3.29 -3.83 7.83
C PRO A 44 4.71 -4.42 7.83
N GLU A 45 5.60 -3.81 8.58
CA GLU A 45 6.94 -4.37 8.81
C GLU A 45 6.86 -5.75 9.50
N ASP A 46 7.77 -6.67 9.11
CA ASP A 46 7.94 -7.97 9.76
C ASP A 46 8.23 -7.80 11.27
N GLY A 47 7.54 -8.58 12.11
CA GLY A 47 7.65 -8.49 13.56
C GLY A 47 7.02 -7.24 14.19
N LYS A 48 6.29 -6.40 13.44
CA LYS A 48 5.57 -5.24 13.99
C LYS A 48 4.62 -5.65 15.09
N ALA A 49 4.69 -4.97 16.25
CA ALA A 49 3.78 -5.23 17.36
C ALA A 49 2.33 -4.87 17.00
N LEU A 50 1.43 -5.83 17.23
CA LEU A 50 0.00 -5.69 17.05
C LEU A 50 -0.72 -5.31 18.33
N GLY A 51 -0.19 -5.77 19.48
CA GLY A 51 -0.73 -5.50 20.80
C GLY A 51 -0.65 -6.71 21.71
N THR A 52 -1.34 -6.64 22.83
CA THR A 52 -1.32 -7.70 23.86
C THR A 52 -2.73 -8.13 24.20
N ILE A 53 -2.97 -9.43 24.34
CA ILE A 53 -4.25 -10.00 24.75
C ILE A 53 -4.55 -9.56 26.18
N ILE A 54 -5.74 -9.02 26.40
CA ILE A 54 -6.23 -8.66 27.74
C ILE A 54 -6.82 -9.91 28.38
N ALA A 55 -6.14 -10.45 29.36
CA ALA A 55 -6.63 -11.60 30.12
C ALA A 55 -6.22 -11.50 31.60
N SER A 56 -7.01 -12.11 32.47
CA SER A 56 -6.76 -12.17 33.90
C SER A 56 -7.22 -13.50 34.51
N THR A 57 -6.59 -13.91 35.59
CA THR A 57 -7.02 -15.05 36.40
C THR A 57 -6.97 -14.69 37.88
N ASN A 58 -7.80 -15.37 38.68
CA ASN A 58 -7.79 -15.22 40.13
C ASN A 58 -6.72 -16.09 40.83
N ARG A 59 -6.01 -16.97 40.08
CA ARG A 59 -4.97 -17.85 40.61
C ARG A 59 -4.04 -18.37 39.49
N GLY A 60 -2.76 -18.41 39.77
CA GLY A 60 -1.72 -18.95 38.90
C GLY A 60 -1.30 -17.97 37.78
N ASP A 61 -0.48 -18.44 36.90
CA ASP A 61 -0.01 -17.72 35.72
C ASP A 61 -0.87 -18.09 34.48
N LEU A 62 -0.97 -17.19 33.54
CA LEU A 62 -1.63 -17.43 32.26
C LEU A 62 -0.62 -17.82 31.18
N PHE A 63 -1.04 -18.72 30.30
CA PHE A 63 -0.34 -19.12 29.10
C PHE A 63 -1.24 -18.96 27.88
N PHE A 64 -0.64 -18.62 26.74
CA PHE A 64 -1.32 -18.33 25.51
C PHE A 64 -0.82 -19.24 24.40
N GLU A 65 -1.74 -19.78 23.58
CA GLU A 65 -1.41 -20.65 22.45
C GLU A 65 -2.33 -20.38 21.27
N ILE A 66 -1.76 -20.26 20.06
CA ILE A 66 -2.55 -20.20 18.82
C ILE A 66 -3.01 -21.61 18.48
N MET A 67 -4.31 -21.85 18.54
CA MET A 67 -4.93 -23.12 18.12
C MET A 67 -5.06 -23.22 16.61
N SER A 68 -5.42 -22.12 15.97
CA SER A 68 -5.51 -21.99 14.51
C SER A 68 -5.46 -20.53 14.13
N GLN A 69 -5.00 -20.26 12.92
CA GLN A 69 -5.06 -18.91 12.34
C GLN A 69 -5.34 -19.00 10.83
N ASP A 70 -5.93 -17.97 10.29
CA ASP A 70 -6.22 -17.80 8.87
C ASP A 70 -5.84 -16.38 8.44
N PRO A 71 -4.85 -16.26 7.53
CA PRO A 71 -3.99 -17.32 6.99
C PRO A 71 -3.00 -17.91 8.01
N ILE A 72 -2.40 -19.04 7.66
CA ILE A 72 -1.35 -19.67 8.48
C ILE A 72 -0.17 -18.72 8.62
N ASP A 73 0.43 -18.69 9.83
CA ASP A 73 1.59 -17.88 10.18
C ASP A 73 1.41 -16.36 10.07
N ALA A 74 0.17 -15.88 9.91
CA ALA A 74 -0.13 -14.45 9.86
C ALA A 74 0.39 -13.68 11.07
N ILE A 75 0.24 -14.27 12.26
CA ILE A 75 0.67 -13.64 13.52
C ILE A 75 1.55 -14.59 14.34
N VAL A 76 2.44 -14.00 15.12
CA VAL A 76 3.24 -14.68 16.15
C VAL A 76 2.74 -14.23 17.52
N LEU A 77 2.64 -15.18 18.46
CA LEU A 77 2.16 -14.97 19.82
C LEU A 77 3.26 -15.33 20.82
N ASP A 78 3.55 -14.42 21.72
CA ASP A 78 4.35 -14.76 22.91
C ASP A 78 3.47 -15.51 23.92
N SER A 79 3.85 -16.75 24.21
CA SER A 79 3.06 -17.66 25.04
C SER A 79 2.96 -17.27 26.51
N VAL A 80 3.75 -16.31 26.98
CA VAL A 80 3.80 -15.88 28.39
C VAL A 80 3.21 -14.49 28.56
N THR A 81 3.53 -13.57 27.64
CA THR A 81 3.07 -12.19 27.74
C THR A 81 1.75 -11.95 27.05
N GLY A 82 1.36 -12.82 26.11
CA GLY A 82 0.19 -12.63 25.24
C GLY A 82 0.39 -11.54 24.18
N GLU A 83 1.63 -11.10 23.94
CA GLU A 83 1.95 -10.12 22.89
C GLU A 83 1.81 -10.77 21.51
N LEU A 84 1.15 -10.04 20.61
CA LEU A 84 0.96 -10.42 19.21
C LEU A 84 1.84 -9.54 18.31
N THR A 85 2.51 -10.16 17.35
CA THR A 85 3.30 -9.47 16.33
C THR A 85 2.97 -10.00 14.94
N VAL A 86 3.29 -9.24 13.90
CA VAL A 86 3.21 -9.68 12.50
C VAL A 86 4.17 -10.85 12.29
N GLY A 87 3.68 -11.94 11.71
CA GLY A 87 4.47 -13.14 11.40
C GLY A 87 4.76 -13.25 9.90
N ASP A 88 3.72 -13.24 9.07
CA ASP A 88 3.85 -13.23 7.61
C ASP A 88 3.25 -11.93 7.06
N VAL A 89 4.10 -11.06 6.53
CA VAL A 89 3.68 -9.77 5.95
C VAL A 89 2.67 -9.96 4.82
N ALA A 90 2.81 -11.01 3.99
CA ALA A 90 1.88 -11.32 2.91
C ALA A 90 0.45 -11.67 3.39
N ALA A 91 0.28 -11.93 4.68
CA ALA A 91 -1.04 -12.10 5.29
C ALA A 91 -1.81 -10.79 5.49
N PHE A 92 -1.17 -9.64 5.23
CA PHE A 92 -1.71 -8.30 5.42
C PHE A 92 -1.73 -7.50 4.11
N ASP A 93 -2.19 -8.11 3.03
CA ASP A 93 -2.45 -7.54 1.71
C ASP A 93 -3.96 -7.27 1.60
N PHE A 94 -4.36 -5.98 1.52
CA PHE A 94 -5.76 -5.57 1.55
C PHE A 94 -6.53 -6.05 0.31
N GLU A 95 -5.86 -6.11 -0.86
CA GLU A 95 -6.44 -6.58 -2.11
C GLU A 95 -6.74 -8.08 -2.09
N GLU A 96 -5.96 -8.85 -1.30
CA GLU A 96 -6.22 -10.27 -1.11
C GLU A 96 -7.22 -10.54 0.02
N ARG A 97 -7.18 -9.73 1.10
CA ARG A 97 -8.05 -9.92 2.26
C ARG A 97 -8.19 -8.67 3.12
N GLN A 98 -9.36 -8.49 3.71
CA GLN A 98 -9.66 -7.34 4.56
C GLN A 98 -9.46 -7.61 6.06
N PHE A 99 -9.11 -8.82 6.46
CA PHE A 99 -8.80 -9.16 7.86
C PHE A 99 -8.08 -10.51 7.96
N THR A 100 -7.35 -10.68 9.07
CA THR A 100 -6.82 -11.97 9.53
C THR A 100 -7.50 -12.37 10.84
N THR A 101 -7.57 -13.68 11.13
CA THR A 101 -8.15 -14.18 12.38
C THR A 101 -7.28 -15.26 13.01
N ALA A 102 -7.33 -15.35 14.34
CA ALA A 102 -6.76 -16.48 15.07
C ALA A 102 -7.68 -16.91 16.22
N MET A 103 -7.75 -18.20 16.48
CA MET A 103 -8.28 -18.76 17.70
C MET A 103 -7.14 -18.94 18.69
N ILE A 104 -7.23 -18.31 19.85
CA ILE A 104 -6.19 -18.31 20.87
C ILE A 104 -6.75 -18.92 22.14
N MET A 105 -6.09 -19.96 22.64
CA MET A 105 -6.35 -20.53 23.95
C MET A 105 -5.62 -19.73 25.01
N VAL A 106 -6.34 -19.32 26.03
CA VAL A 106 -5.82 -18.70 27.25
C VAL A 106 -6.02 -19.71 28.38
N SER A 107 -4.95 -20.18 28.97
CA SER A 107 -5.00 -21.28 29.92
C SER A 107 -4.15 -21.00 31.18
N ASN A 108 -4.49 -21.69 32.23
CA ASN A 108 -3.62 -21.95 33.36
C ASN A 108 -3.63 -23.47 33.67
N GLU A 109 -3.02 -23.91 34.76
CA GLU A 109 -2.87 -25.34 35.07
C GLU A 109 -4.20 -26.13 35.13
N ASP A 110 -5.32 -25.46 35.43
CA ASP A 110 -6.60 -26.12 35.74
C ASP A 110 -7.79 -25.66 34.88
N LYS A 111 -7.63 -24.61 34.07
CA LYS A 111 -8.72 -24.06 33.26
C LYS A 111 -8.22 -23.48 31.93
N GLU A 112 -9.09 -23.54 30.95
CA GLU A 112 -8.87 -23.00 29.60
C GLU A 112 -10.06 -22.11 29.20
N ASP A 113 -9.78 -21.07 28.42
CA ASP A 113 -10.75 -20.24 27.73
C ASP A 113 -10.25 -20.01 26.29
N VAL A 114 -11.13 -19.75 25.36
CA VAL A 114 -10.77 -19.54 23.96
C VAL A 114 -11.34 -18.22 23.47
N ILE A 115 -10.48 -17.38 22.93
CA ILE A 115 -10.85 -16.09 22.35
C ILE A 115 -10.60 -16.08 20.84
N ILE A 116 -11.24 -15.16 20.16
CA ILE A 116 -10.97 -14.84 18.75
C ILE A 116 -10.16 -13.56 18.70
N SER A 117 -9.03 -13.63 18.00
CA SER A 117 -8.30 -12.45 17.54
C SER A 117 -8.76 -12.11 16.13
N ARG A 118 -9.10 -10.84 15.88
CA ARG A 118 -9.41 -10.31 14.56
C ARG A 118 -8.60 -9.05 14.32
N ILE A 119 -7.81 -9.05 13.25
CA ILE A 119 -7.05 -7.88 12.81
C ILE A 119 -7.63 -7.45 11.48
N ASN A 120 -8.28 -6.29 11.44
CA ASN A 120 -8.78 -5.70 10.20
C ASN A 120 -7.60 -5.04 9.48
N ILE A 121 -7.51 -5.29 8.20
CA ILE A 121 -6.51 -4.67 7.32
C ILE A 121 -7.20 -3.46 6.70
N THR A 122 -6.53 -2.33 6.71
CA THR A 122 -6.99 -1.12 6.03
C THR A 122 -6.13 -0.89 4.80
N ASP A 123 -6.75 -0.42 3.74
CA ASP A 123 -6.11 0.00 2.51
C ASP A 123 -5.05 1.06 2.81
N GLY A 124 -3.87 0.86 2.33
CA GLY A 124 -2.71 1.73 2.45
C GLY A 124 -2.28 2.23 1.07
N ILE A 125 -1.27 3.07 1.03
CA ILE A 125 -0.67 3.47 -0.25
C ILE A 125 0.33 2.39 -0.67
N ASP A 126 -0.01 1.62 -1.70
CA ASP A 126 0.91 0.67 -2.30
C ASP A 126 2.05 1.36 -3.03
N ASN A 127 3.24 0.98 -2.66
CA ASN A 127 4.45 1.35 -3.39
C ASN A 127 5.20 0.08 -3.80
N PRO A 128 4.69 -0.62 -4.84
CA PRO A 128 5.26 -1.89 -5.26
C PRO A 128 6.73 -1.69 -5.68
N ARG A 129 7.57 -2.64 -5.29
CA ARG A 129 9.02 -2.64 -5.60
C ARG A 129 9.74 -1.35 -5.22
N LEU A 130 9.60 -0.93 -3.97
CA LEU A 130 10.30 0.27 -3.44
C LEU A 130 11.82 0.23 -3.71
N GLU A 131 12.43 -0.95 -3.72
CA GLU A 131 13.85 -1.14 -4.02
C GLU A 131 14.24 -0.81 -5.47
N SER A 132 13.26 -0.82 -6.40
CA SER A 132 13.44 -0.48 -7.80
C SER A 132 12.85 0.90 -8.17
N LEU A 133 12.25 1.61 -7.21
CA LEU A 133 11.69 2.94 -7.42
C LEU A 133 12.82 3.97 -7.52
N VAL A 134 13.00 4.55 -8.68
CA VAL A 134 14.10 5.50 -8.97
C VAL A 134 13.65 6.95 -9.16
N GLY A 135 12.35 7.19 -9.19
CA GLY A 135 11.74 8.51 -9.17
C GLY A 135 10.27 8.40 -8.79
N HIS A 136 9.82 9.23 -7.85
CA HIS A 136 8.43 9.32 -7.42
C HIS A 136 8.04 10.78 -7.20
N TYR A 137 7.17 11.28 -8.03
CA TYR A 137 6.69 12.66 -8.04
C TYR A 137 5.18 12.68 -7.80
N PRO A 138 4.74 12.79 -6.54
CA PRO A 138 3.31 12.88 -6.20
C PRO A 138 2.64 14.12 -6.80
N LEU A 139 3.42 15.17 -7.09
CA LEU A 139 2.96 16.46 -7.65
C LEU A 139 1.98 17.23 -6.76
N ASP A 140 2.08 17.03 -5.45
CA ASP A 140 1.37 17.76 -4.41
C ASP A 140 1.90 19.19 -4.30
N VAL A 141 1.39 20.12 -5.13
CA VAL A 141 1.81 21.54 -5.23
C VAL A 141 3.21 21.72 -5.82
N GLU A 142 4.14 20.83 -5.51
CA GLU A 142 5.56 20.88 -5.90
C GLU A 142 5.95 19.56 -6.62
N ALA A 143 7.17 19.50 -7.15
CA ALA A 143 7.70 18.31 -7.82
C ALA A 143 8.85 17.67 -7.01
N ASN A 144 8.60 17.45 -5.71
CA ASN A 144 9.56 16.75 -4.86
C ASN A 144 9.64 15.28 -5.26
N ASP A 145 10.85 14.71 -5.24
CA ASP A 145 11.08 13.29 -5.49
C ASP A 145 11.03 12.52 -4.17
N GLU A 146 9.98 11.78 -3.94
CA GLU A 146 9.78 10.92 -2.75
C GLU A 146 10.43 9.53 -2.87
N SER A 147 11.17 9.28 -3.97
CA SER A 147 12.00 8.08 -4.09
C SER A 147 13.21 8.15 -3.15
N PRO A 148 13.94 7.03 -2.92
CA PRO A 148 15.18 7.04 -2.14
C PRO A 148 16.30 7.94 -2.70
N TYR A 149 16.13 8.49 -3.91
CA TYR A 149 17.17 9.29 -4.59
C TYR A 149 17.02 10.80 -4.41
N GLY A 150 15.81 11.32 -4.20
CA GLY A 150 15.56 12.74 -3.91
C GLY A 150 15.99 13.69 -5.03
N ASN A 151 15.69 13.35 -6.29
CA ASN A 151 15.99 14.20 -7.44
C ASN A 151 14.85 15.15 -7.74
N ASP A 152 14.66 16.15 -6.92
CA ASP A 152 13.54 17.10 -7.02
C ASP A 152 13.46 17.78 -8.38
N GLY A 153 12.24 17.98 -8.86
CA GLY A 153 11.92 18.69 -10.08
C GLY A 153 11.75 20.19 -9.85
N THR A 154 11.96 20.96 -10.91
CA THR A 154 11.63 22.39 -10.96
C THR A 154 10.36 22.56 -11.78
N VAL A 155 9.30 23.09 -11.16
CA VAL A 155 8.04 23.43 -11.83
C VAL A 155 8.20 24.76 -12.56
N ASP A 156 7.82 24.80 -13.84
CA ASP A 156 7.82 26.00 -14.68
C ASP A 156 6.44 26.11 -15.36
N GLY A 157 5.65 27.08 -14.91
CA GLY A 157 4.32 27.39 -15.41
C GLY A 157 3.17 26.64 -14.75
N ALA A 158 3.27 25.32 -14.57
CA ALA A 158 2.18 24.48 -14.05
C ALA A 158 1.69 24.94 -12.67
N ILE A 159 0.38 24.85 -12.44
CA ILE A 159 -0.28 25.33 -11.21
C ILE A 159 -0.99 24.20 -10.46
N PRO A 160 -1.16 24.31 -9.11
CA PRO A 160 -1.89 23.32 -8.32
C PRO A 160 -3.31 23.08 -8.81
N SER A 161 -3.72 21.82 -8.87
CA SER A 161 -5.04 21.34 -9.28
C SER A 161 -5.58 20.31 -8.29
N THR A 162 -6.80 19.87 -8.52
CA THR A 162 -7.41 18.77 -7.75
C THR A 162 -6.96 17.44 -8.37
N ASP A 163 -6.57 16.48 -7.51
CA ASP A 163 -6.18 15.13 -7.92
C ASP A 163 -7.36 14.22 -8.25
N ILE A 164 -7.06 12.95 -8.54
CA ILE A 164 -8.07 11.90 -8.84
C ILE A 164 -8.97 11.61 -7.63
N GLN A 165 -8.50 11.79 -6.39
CA GLN A 165 -9.25 11.56 -5.14
C GLN A 165 -10.06 12.79 -4.71
N GLY A 166 -9.96 13.90 -5.45
CA GLY A 166 -10.66 15.14 -5.16
C GLY A 166 -9.95 16.04 -4.14
N VAL A 167 -8.67 15.80 -3.86
CA VAL A 167 -7.87 16.62 -2.93
C VAL A 167 -7.36 17.88 -3.65
N PRO A 168 -7.69 19.09 -3.18
CA PRO A 168 -7.18 20.31 -3.78
C PRO A 168 -5.67 20.46 -3.58
N GLY A 169 -4.93 20.63 -4.68
CA GLY A 169 -3.46 20.75 -4.68
C GLY A 169 -2.72 19.43 -4.76
N GLY A 170 -3.43 18.28 -4.85
CA GLY A 170 -2.83 16.96 -5.02
C GLY A 170 -2.43 16.62 -6.45
N ALA A 171 -2.50 17.56 -7.40
CA ALA A 171 -2.04 17.42 -8.77
C ALA A 171 -1.51 18.75 -9.32
N LEU A 172 -0.81 18.72 -10.46
CA LEU A 172 -0.41 19.93 -11.20
C LEU A 172 -1.12 20.00 -12.56
N LEU A 173 -1.68 21.17 -12.87
CA LEU A 173 -2.36 21.49 -14.13
C LEU A 173 -1.40 22.19 -15.08
N PHE A 174 -1.34 21.69 -16.31
CA PHE A 174 -0.54 22.18 -17.44
C PHE A 174 -1.45 22.81 -18.49
N ASP A 175 -1.11 23.99 -18.98
CA ASP A 175 -1.93 24.78 -19.92
C ASP A 175 -1.82 24.33 -21.39
N GLY A 176 -0.90 23.42 -21.68
CA GLY A 176 -0.67 22.93 -23.01
C GLY A 176 0.11 23.88 -23.94
N ILE A 177 0.74 24.92 -23.41
CA ILE A 177 1.51 25.92 -24.18
C ILE A 177 3.00 25.74 -23.92
N ASP A 178 3.46 25.98 -22.70
CA ASP A 178 4.86 25.94 -22.32
C ASP A 178 5.14 25.40 -20.90
N ASP A 179 4.11 25.00 -20.17
CA ASP A 179 4.24 24.42 -18.83
C ASP A 179 5.03 23.12 -18.84
N GLN A 180 5.93 22.96 -17.87
CA GLN A 180 6.76 21.77 -17.71
C GLN A 180 7.31 21.62 -16.29
N ILE A 181 7.70 20.41 -15.96
CA ILE A 181 8.58 20.12 -14.82
C ILE A 181 9.87 19.56 -15.38
N SER A 182 11.00 20.09 -14.91
CA SER A 182 12.33 19.64 -15.32
C SER A 182 13.09 19.05 -14.16
N ILE A 183 13.45 17.77 -14.26
CA ILE A 183 14.29 17.03 -13.30
C ILE A 183 15.68 16.87 -13.93
N SER A 184 16.71 17.27 -13.22
CA SER A 184 18.10 17.16 -13.69
C SER A 184 18.43 15.71 -14.04
N HIS A 185 19.28 15.52 -15.08
CA HIS A 185 19.76 14.17 -15.41
C HIS A 185 20.47 13.54 -14.21
N ALA A 186 20.13 12.28 -13.94
CA ALA A 186 20.78 11.42 -12.97
C ALA A 186 20.91 10.00 -13.53
N ALA A 187 21.97 9.29 -13.14
CA ALA A 187 22.32 8.01 -13.74
C ALA A 187 21.25 6.92 -13.59
N GLN A 188 20.44 6.98 -12.54
CA GLN A 188 19.33 6.05 -12.31
C GLN A 188 18.20 6.16 -13.34
N TYR A 189 18.16 7.23 -14.16
CA TYR A 189 17.21 7.35 -15.27
C TYR A 189 17.76 6.80 -16.61
N ASP A 190 18.98 6.28 -16.60
CA ASP A 190 19.60 5.64 -17.76
C ASP A 190 19.40 4.13 -17.72
N PHE A 191 18.19 3.70 -18.00
CA PHE A 191 17.83 2.28 -18.04
C PHE A 191 18.48 1.55 -19.21
N SER A 192 18.65 0.24 -19.11
CA SER A 192 19.27 -0.57 -20.16
C SER A 192 18.30 -1.55 -20.82
N ASN A 193 17.64 -2.38 -20.04
CA ASN A 193 16.83 -3.49 -20.56
C ASN A 193 15.40 -3.52 -20.00
N GLU A 194 15.21 -2.90 -18.85
CA GLU A 194 13.90 -2.84 -18.19
C GLU A 194 13.66 -1.40 -17.72
N VAL A 195 12.41 -1.00 -17.80
CA VAL A 195 11.88 0.24 -17.21
C VAL A 195 10.37 0.12 -17.10
N THR A 196 9.84 0.63 -15.99
CA THR A 196 8.42 0.95 -15.85
C THR A 196 8.28 2.46 -15.64
N VAL A 197 7.39 3.07 -16.37
CA VAL A 197 6.98 4.48 -16.20
C VAL A 197 5.47 4.51 -16.01
N SER A 198 5.00 5.11 -14.93
CA SER A 198 3.59 5.29 -14.64
C SER A 198 3.27 6.75 -14.39
N ALA A 199 2.06 7.18 -14.74
CA ALA A 199 1.53 8.50 -14.46
C ALA A 199 0.01 8.46 -14.40
N VAL A 200 -0.59 9.22 -13.48
CA VAL A 200 -2.03 9.46 -13.39
C VAL A 200 -2.32 10.80 -14.07
N VAL A 201 -3.27 10.82 -15.01
CA VAL A 201 -3.50 12.01 -15.84
C VAL A 201 -4.98 12.27 -16.08
N ASN A 202 -5.32 13.54 -16.17
CA ASN A 202 -6.63 14.02 -16.64
C ASN A 202 -6.40 14.94 -17.83
N ILE A 203 -6.83 14.55 -19.03
CA ILE A 203 -6.51 15.25 -20.28
C ILE A 203 -7.68 16.12 -20.69
N SER A 204 -7.46 17.43 -20.82
CA SER A 204 -8.52 18.41 -21.11
C SER A 204 -8.65 18.78 -22.57
N GLU A 205 -7.70 18.39 -23.44
CA GLU A 205 -7.76 18.73 -24.87
C GLU A 205 -7.25 17.60 -25.75
N MET A 206 -7.97 17.33 -26.83
CA MET A 206 -7.59 16.35 -27.87
C MET A 206 -6.49 16.93 -28.77
N LYS A 207 -5.26 16.95 -28.28
CA LYS A 207 -4.07 17.38 -29.00
C LYS A 207 -2.87 16.49 -28.67
N SER A 208 -1.80 16.58 -29.48
CA SER A 208 -0.56 15.90 -29.13
C SER A 208 0.08 16.60 -27.93
N GLY A 209 0.41 15.81 -26.92
CA GLY A 209 1.07 16.26 -25.70
C GLY A 209 1.91 15.16 -25.08
N THR A 210 2.97 15.51 -24.39
CA THR A 210 3.81 14.56 -23.67
C THR A 210 3.55 14.63 -22.18
N ILE A 211 3.35 13.48 -21.57
CA ILE A 211 3.11 13.33 -20.13
C ILE A 211 4.46 13.21 -19.40
N VAL A 212 5.25 12.19 -19.78
CA VAL A 212 6.61 11.97 -19.23
C VAL A 212 7.56 11.67 -20.37
N SER A 213 8.75 12.26 -20.36
CA SER A 213 9.81 11.88 -21.31
C SER A 213 11.21 12.02 -20.75
N LYS A 214 12.08 11.08 -21.07
CA LYS A 214 13.53 11.19 -20.85
C LYS A 214 14.19 11.55 -22.18
N GLY A 215 14.59 12.80 -22.36
CA GLY A 215 15.33 13.19 -23.52
C GLY A 215 15.04 14.54 -24.09
N ALA A 216 16.03 15.05 -24.78
CA ALA A 216 15.99 16.26 -25.60
C ALA A 216 16.29 15.90 -27.05
N ILE A 217 15.87 16.76 -27.97
CA ILE A 217 16.34 16.72 -29.35
C ILE A 217 17.81 17.15 -29.36
N ILE A 218 18.74 16.20 -29.58
CA ILE A 218 20.13 16.50 -29.79
C ILE A 218 20.41 16.49 -31.31
N ASN A 219 20.84 17.61 -31.86
CA ASN A 219 21.19 17.78 -33.28
C ASN A 219 20.08 17.36 -34.27
N GLY A 220 18.83 17.62 -33.94
CA GLY A 220 17.68 17.34 -34.82
C GLY A 220 17.25 15.87 -34.91
N VAL A 221 17.89 14.98 -34.15
CA VAL A 221 17.47 13.59 -34.00
C VAL A 221 16.90 13.43 -32.58
N GLY A 222 15.60 13.18 -32.51
CA GLY A 222 14.93 12.91 -31.23
C GLY A 222 15.41 11.57 -30.67
N LYS A 223 16.33 11.61 -29.72
CA LYS A 223 16.80 10.43 -28.98
C LYS A 223 16.13 10.41 -27.61
N THR A 224 14.83 10.28 -27.60
CA THR A 224 14.07 10.10 -26.36
C THR A 224 14.13 8.61 -26.00
N PRO A 225 14.85 8.22 -24.95
CA PRO A 225 14.92 6.81 -24.55
C PRO A 225 13.55 6.19 -24.31
N TYR A 226 12.71 6.87 -23.53
CA TYR A 226 11.35 6.44 -23.22
C TYR A 226 10.43 7.65 -23.05
N SER A 227 9.16 7.47 -23.36
CA SER A 227 8.13 8.48 -23.14
C SER A 227 6.71 7.92 -23.11
N ILE A 228 5.85 8.55 -22.29
CA ILE A 228 4.40 8.45 -22.35
C ILE A 228 3.87 9.76 -22.93
N SER A 229 2.98 9.67 -23.92
CA SER A 229 2.40 10.82 -24.58
C SER A 229 1.02 10.51 -25.11
N VAL A 230 0.30 11.54 -25.52
CA VAL A 230 -0.98 11.44 -26.23
C VAL A 230 -0.85 12.04 -27.62
N ALA A 231 -1.56 11.46 -28.59
CA ALA A 231 -1.60 11.93 -29.96
C ALA A 231 -2.89 12.74 -30.21
N ALA A 232 -2.87 13.64 -31.18
CA ALA A 232 -4.01 14.49 -31.54
C ALA A 232 -5.27 13.72 -31.98
N ASN A 233 -5.14 12.44 -32.29
CA ASN A 233 -6.26 11.55 -32.64
C ASN A 233 -6.83 10.79 -31.43
N GLY A 234 -6.46 11.17 -30.21
CA GLY A 234 -6.97 10.56 -28.99
C GLY A 234 -6.30 9.24 -28.58
N LEU A 235 -5.14 8.90 -29.15
CA LEU A 235 -4.45 7.68 -28.79
C LEU A 235 -3.39 7.95 -27.71
N ILE A 236 -3.29 7.06 -26.73
CA ILE A 236 -2.18 6.97 -25.79
C ILE A 236 -0.99 6.33 -26.53
N VAL A 237 0.21 6.85 -26.25
CA VAL A 237 1.44 6.38 -26.88
C VAL A 237 2.50 6.12 -25.83
N PHE A 238 2.96 4.87 -25.69
CA PHE A 238 4.20 4.55 -25.01
C PHE A 238 5.28 4.25 -26.05
N ALA A 239 6.41 4.92 -25.98
CA ALA A 239 7.48 4.80 -26.95
C ALA A 239 8.83 4.62 -26.28
N VAL A 240 9.67 3.74 -26.89
CA VAL A 240 11.07 3.54 -26.50
C VAL A 240 11.97 3.66 -27.72
N THR A 241 13.19 4.16 -27.52
CA THR A 241 14.23 4.24 -28.57
C THR A 241 15.44 3.45 -28.13
N VAL A 242 15.91 2.57 -28.99
CA VAL A 242 17.01 1.63 -28.74
C VAL A 242 18.14 1.79 -29.75
N ASP A 243 19.28 1.16 -29.49
CA ASP A 243 20.42 1.02 -30.40
C ASP A 243 20.94 2.36 -30.91
N ASN A 244 21.22 3.29 -30.01
CA ASN A 244 21.71 4.65 -30.30
C ASN A 244 20.78 5.46 -31.22
N GLY A 245 19.46 5.24 -31.15
CA GLY A 245 18.46 5.95 -31.92
C GLY A 245 18.24 5.37 -33.31
N SER A 246 18.70 4.14 -33.56
CA SER A 246 18.45 3.46 -34.84
C SER A 246 17.01 2.96 -34.96
N ASN A 247 16.41 2.54 -33.85
CA ASN A 247 15.07 2.00 -33.82
C ASN A 247 14.22 2.71 -32.73
N THR A 248 12.99 3.06 -33.11
CA THR A 248 11.97 3.53 -32.17
C THR A 248 10.77 2.60 -32.27
N TYR A 249 10.35 2.08 -31.15
CA TYR A 249 9.15 1.25 -31.02
C TYR A 249 8.11 2.02 -30.26
N ASP A 250 6.84 1.93 -30.69
CA ASP A 250 5.73 2.55 -30.00
C ASP A 250 4.49 1.67 -30.00
N LEU A 251 3.69 1.78 -28.94
CA LEU A 251 2.35 1.27 -28.84
C LEU A 251 1.37 2.43 -29.02
N ARG A 252 0.34 2.22 -29.86
CA ARG A 252 -0.70 3.21 -30.18
C ARG A 252 -2.01 2.49 -30.43
N GLY A 253 -2.87 2.40 -29.51
CA GLY A 253 -4.11 1.64 -29.76
C GLY A 253 -5.26 1.99 -28.84
N ILE A 254 -4.95 2.57 -27.70
CA ILE A 254 -5.93 2.85 -26.66
C ILE A 254 -6.32 4.32 -26.73
N THR A 255 -7.62 4.57 -26.70
CA THR A 255 -8.21 5.91 -26.61
C THR A 255 -8.52 6.26 -25.16
N TYR A 256 -8.55 7.55 -24.87
CA TYR A 256 -8.96 8.11 -23.58
C TYR A 256 -10.15 9.04 -23.76
N GLU A 257 -10.90 9.24 -22.68
CA GLU A 257 -11.96 10.24 -22.63
C GLU A 257 -11.39 11.56 -22.05
N LEU A 258 -11.90 12.70 -22.52
CA LEU A 258 -11.50 14.01 -22.00
C LEU A 258 -12.11 14.22 -20.61
N ASP A 259 -11.36 14.94 -19.77
CA ASP A 259 -11.75 15.32 -18.40
C ASP A 259 -12.01 14.13 -17.45
N GLU A 260 -11.53 12.92 -17.82
CA GLU A 260 -11.53 11.73 -16.97
C GLU A 260 -10.11 11.40 -16.54
N TRP A 261 -9.96 10.98 -15.28
CA TRP A 261 -8.67 10.52 -14.77
C TRP A 261 -8.38 9.10 -15.25
N ILE A 262 -7.14 8.87 -15.66
CA ILE A 262 -6.64 7.55 -16.05
C ILE A 262 -5.22 7.35 -15.53
N MET A 263 -4.87 6.11 -15.13
CA MET A 263 -3.49 5.72 -14.88
C MET A 263 -2.92 5.05 -16.13
N ILE A 264 -1.80 5.57 -16.62
CA ILE A 264 -1.08 5.02 -17.77
C ILE A 264 0.24 4.44 -17.30
N THR A 265 0.49 3.15 -17.57
CA THR A 265 1.76 2.50 -17.24
C THR A 265 2.38 1.88 -18.49
N GLY A 266 3.59 2.31 -18.84
CA GLY A 266 4.39 1.78 -19.93
C GLY A 266 5.58 0.99 -19.40
N ILE A 267 5.83 -0.21 -19.95
CA ILE A 267 6.90 -1.12 -19.53
C ILE A 267 7.74 -1.53 -20.74
N LEU A 268 9.06 -1.54 -20.59
CA LEU A 268 9.98 -2.28 -21.44
C LEU A 268 10.56 -3.43 -20.64
N SER A 269 10.44 -4.67 -21.16
CA SER A 269 11.06 -5.86 -20.57
C SER A 269 11.13 -7.01 -21.57
N GLY A 270 12.17 -7.80 -21.50
CA GLY A 270 12.31 -9.02 -22.31
C GLY A 270 12.28 -8.82 -23.82
N GLY A 271 12.62 -7.64 -24.31
CA GLY A 271 12.56 -7.29 -25.74
C GLY A 271 11.16 -6.95 -26.24
N LYS A 272 10.26 -6.60 -25.34
CA LYS A 272 8.89 -6.13 -25.61
C LYS A 272 8.58 -4.86 -24.86
N ILE A 273 7.60 -4.12 -25.38
CA ILE A 273 6.94 -3.03 -24.67
C ILE A 273 5.49 -3.42 -24.37
N TYR A 274 5.01 -3.00 -23.20
CA TYR A 274 3.66 -3.26 -22.72
C TYR A 274 3.02 -1.94 -22.30
N LEU A 275 1.71 -1.86 -22.50
CA LEU A 275 0.89 -0.74 -22.05
C LEU A 275 -0.22 -1.27 -21.16
N TYR A 276 -0.40 -0.62 -20.01
CA TYR A 276 -1.49 -0.86 -19.07
C TYR A 276 -2.26 0.45 -18.90
N ILE A 277 -3.57 0.33 -18.74
CA ILE A 277 -4.48 1.43 -18.45
C ILE A 277 -5.32 1.03 -17.24
N ASP A 278 -5.34 1.88 -16.22
CA ASP A 278 -6.11 1.66 -14.99
C ASP A 278 -5.86 0.27 -14.36
N GLY A 279 -4.59 -0.09 -14.28
CA GLY A 279 -4.16 -1.38 -13.71
C GLY A 279 -4.32 -2.59 -14.62
N GLU A 280 -5.01 -2.48 -15.76
CA GLU A 280 -5.34 -3.60 -16.64
C GLU A 280 -4.46 -3.60 -17.91
N PHE A 281 -4.05 -4.81 -18.33
CA PHE A 281 -3.27 -4.98 -19.57
C PHE A 281 -4.06 -4.49 -20.80
N ALA A 282 -3.43 -3.64 -21.60
CA ALA A 282 -4.04 -3.06 -22.78
C ALA A 282 -3.43 -3.59 -24.08
N GLU A 283 -2.09 -3.53 -24.25
CA GLU A 283 -1.42 -3.88 -25.50
C GLU A 283 0.06 -4.23 -25.29
N GLU A 284 0.65 -5.01 -26.22
CA GLU A 284 2.09 -5.29 -26.27
C GLU A 284 2.63 -5.24 -27.70
N ALA A 285 3.93 -4.97 -27.85
CA ALA A 285 4.68 -5.07 -29.12
C ALA A 285 6.13 -5.47 -28.88
N GLU A 286 6.76 -6.04 -29.92
CA GLU A 286 8.21 -6.31 -29.91
C GLU A 286 8.99 -5.00 -29.91
N ALA A 287 10.05 -4.96 -29.07
CA ALA A 287 10.95 -3.81 -28.93
C ALA A 287 12.36 -4.30 -28.56
N THR A 288 13.02 -4.90 -29.52
CA THR A 288 14.36 -5.50 -29.30
C THR A 288 15.46 -4.46 -29.45
N GLY A 289 16.48 -4.56 -28.62
CA GLY A 289 17.64 -3.67 -28.59
C GLY A 289 17.97 -3.18 -27.20
N VAL A 290 19.04 -2.41 -27.07
CA VAL A 290 19.43 -1.77 -25.81
C VAL A 290 18.85 -0.37 -25.76
N LEU A 291 18.14 -0.05 -24.68
CA LEU A 291 17.53 1.27 -24.50
C LEU A 291 18.61 2.36 -24.56
N ASN A 292 18.31 3.45 -25.23
CA ASN A 292 19.22 4.58 -25.30
C ASN A 292 19.41 5.22 -23.93
N THR A 293 20.58 5.81 -23.74
CA THR A 293 20.87 6.71 -22.63
C THR A 293 21.25 8.09 -23.14
N ASN A 294 21.02 9.12 -22.36
CA ASN A 294 21.43 10.48 -22.66
C ASN A 294 21.51 11.35 -21.40
N SER A 295 22.24 12.45 -21.50
CA SER A 295 22.38 13.43 -20.40
C SER A 295 21.27 14.50 -20.36
N ALA A 296 20.16 14.31 -21.06
CA ALA A 296 19.05 15.24 -21.03
C ALA A 296 18.26 15.09 -19.72
N PRO A 297 17.53 16.13 -19.28
CA PRO A 297 16.66 16.04 -18.12
C PRO A 297 15.52 15.02 -18.37
N LEU A 298 14.94 14.51 -17.28
CA LEU A 298 13.62 13.95 -17.28
C LEU A 298 12.62 15.11 -17.26
N LEU A 299 11.59 15.06 -18.10
CA LEU A 299 10.57 16.09 -18.23
C LEU A 299 9.19 15.50 -17.97
N ILE A 300 8.36 16.22 -17.21
CA ILE A 300 6.94 15.94 -17.02
C ILE A 300 6.15 17.10 -17.64
N GLY A 301 5.07 16.78 -18.35
CA GLY A 301 4.24 17.76 -19.06
C GLY A 301 4.78 18.19 -20.43
N SER A 302 6.05 17.86 -20.74
CA SER A 302 6.71 18.29 -22.00
C SER A 302 7.71 17.24 -22.48
N ARG A 303 8.11 17.36 -23.75
CA ARG A 303 9.14 16.50 -24.38
C ARG A 303 10.48 17.21 -24.55
N THR A 304 10.47 18.52 -24.67
CA THR A 304 11.66 19.34 -24.92
C THR A 304 11.57 20.59 -24.06
N GLN A 305 12.68 21.17 -23.71
CA GLN A 305 12.74 22.47 -23.02
C GLN A 305 12.33 23.66 -23.92
N SER A 306 11.41 23.42 -24.86
CA SER A 306 10.89 24.41 -25.80
C SER A 306 9.40 24.18 -26.04
N THR A 307 8.70 25.22 -26.44
CA THR A 307 7.27 25.19 -26.75
C THR A 307 6.87 24.16 -27.78
N GLY A 308 5.78 23.45 -27.54
CA GLY A 308 5.20 22.42 -28.41
C GLY A 308 5.35 20.99 -27.86
N ASN A 309 4.33 20.18 -28.05
CA ASN A 309 4.15 18.86 -27.46
C ASN A 309 3.99 18.88 -25.92
N THR A 310 3.49 19.97 -25.37
CA THR A 310 3.07 20.07 -23.96
C THR A 310 1.66 19.52 -23.80
N ILE A 311 1.41 18.86 -22.68
CA ILE A 311 0.08 18.36 -22.33
C ILE A 311 -0.84 19.53 -21.93
N ASN A 312 -2.13 19.44 -22.27
CA ASN A 312 -3.18 20.26 -21.67
C ASN A 312 -4.02 19.36 -20.78
N GLY A 313 -3.90 19.56 -19.47
CA GLY A 313 -4.53 18.70 -18.49
C GLY A 313 -3.75 18.62 -17.18
N ALA A 314 -4.27 17.88 -16.22
CA ALA A 314 -3.60 17.64 -14.94
C ALA A 314 -2.76 16.36 -15.01
N ILE A 315 -1.63 16.38 -14.30
CA ILE A 315 -0.78 15.21 -14.07
C ILE A 315 -0.61 15.06 -12.56
N ASP A 316 -0.63 13.81 -12.14
CA ASP A 316 -0.47 13.37 -10.77
C ASP A 316 0.41 12.11 -10.73
N ASP A 317 1.05 11.85 -9.61
CA ASP A 317 1.74 10.63 -9.22
C ASP A 317 2.57 9.96 -10.34
N VAL A 318 3.62 10.64 -10.77
CA VAL A 318 4.56 10.08 -11.76
C VAL A 318 5.60 9.21 -11.07
N ARG A 319 5.72 7.93 -11.51
CA ARG A 319 6.67 6.97 -10.96
C ARG A 319 7.53 6.33 -12.05
N LEU A 320 8.81 6.10 -11.71
CA LEU A 320 9.78 5.43 -12.55
C LEU A 320 10.46 4.32 -11.76
N TYR A 321 10.54 3.13 -12.37
CA TYR A 321 11.20 1.95 -11.80
C TYR A 321 12.27 1.44 -12.75
N ASP A 322 13.39 0.96 -12.22
CA ASP A 322 14.46 0.30 -12.98
C ASP A 322 14.20 -1.21 -13.18
N ALA A 323 12.99 -1.64 -12.98
CA ALA A 323 12.48 -2.99 -13.18
C ALA A 323 11.15 -2.98 -13.92
N ALA A 324 10.80 -4.11 -14.52
CA ALA A 324 9.45 -4.35 -15.04
C ALA A 324 8.52 -4.74 -13.90
N LEU A 325 7.50 -3.93 -13.62
CA LEU A 325 6.43 -4.30 -12.70
C LEU A 325 5.60 -5.44 -13.29
N THR A 326 5.17 -6.36 -12.45
CA THR A 326 4.21 -7.41 -12.81
C THR A 326 2.80 -6.86 -12.94
N ALA A 327 1.90 -7.59 -13.57
CA ALA A 327 0.49 -7.19 -13.66
C ALA A 327 -0.17 -7.02 -12.28
N LYS A 328 0.23 -7.85 -11.29
CA LYS A 328 -0.24 -7.71 -9.90
C LYS A 328 0.22 -6.38 -9.30
N GLU A 329 1.51 -6.06 -9.37
CA GLU A 329 2.08 -4.82 -8.87
C GLU A 329 1.49 -3.56 -9.53
N ILE A 330 1.14 -3.63 -10.82
CA ILE A 330 0.48 -2.51 -11.53
C ILE A 330 -0.95 -2.34 -11.04
N LYS A 331 -1.64 -3.44 -10.77
CA LYS A 331 -3.00 -3.40 -10.23
C LYS A 331 -3.04 -2.87 -8.80
N GLU A 332 -2.07 -3.25 -7.96
CA GLU A 332 -1.86 -2.69 -6.62
C GLU A 332 -1.59 -1.17 -6.72
N LEU A 333 -0.71 -0.76 -7.62
CA LEU A 333 -0.44 0.65 -7.85
C LEU A 333 -1.71 1.43 -8.24
N TYR A 334 -2.57 0.86 -9.09
CA TYR A 334 -3.86 1.47 -9.46
C TYR A 334 -4.84 1.48 -8.29
N GLY A 335 -4.79 0.49 -7.39
CA GLY A 335 -5.60 0.40 -6.18
C GLY A 335 -5.55 1.66 -5.33
N ASN A 336 -4.40 2.33 -5.27
CA ASN A 336 -4.21 3.61 -4.57
C ASN A 336 -5.15 4.73 -5.03
N TYR A 337 -5.72 4.64 -6.24
CA TYR A 337 -6.58 5.67 -6.85
C TYR A 337 -8.03 5.23 -7.00
N SER A 338 -8.33 3.94 -6.80
CA SER A 338 -9.70 3.45 -6.88
C SER A 338 -10.49 3.86 -5.64
N LEU A 339 -11.60 4.54 -5.84
CA LEU A 339 -12.57 4.95 -4.83
C LEU A 339 -13.51 3.80 -4.45
#